data_581382f8d893b5d499400714e45215d5
#
_entry.id   581382f8d893b5d499400714e45215d5
#
_cell.length_a   1.000
_cell.length_b   1.000
_cell.length_c   1.000
_cell.angle_alpha   90.00
_cell.angle_beta   90.00
_cell.angle_gamma   90.00
#
_symmetry.space_group_name_H-M   'P 1'
#
loop_
_entity.id
_entity.type
_entity.pdbx_description
1 polymer ?
#
loop_
_entity_poly.entity_id
_entity_poly.type
_entity_poly.pdbx_seq_one_letter_code
_entity_poly.pdbx_strand_id
1 'polypeptide(L)'
;VGTWDGKAYRINIDGDCHTFCYRKDYFGTGSITGRMNPPNTWQEVNQISKDVVGKTDPLTGLPAHGFLDPLKGWGGFGMYFLTDRAGPYVKHPDDPAFLFDIDTMKPRINNPGWVQAIQDVMDLIKIEGAYPADQINADPGTTGFQQFLAGTGSMLTWWGDIGSNARTSDTSVIGDVVGFSAIPGSDRVYNHSKGAWENTYNE
;
A
#
# COMPACT_ATOMS: atom_id res chain seq x y z
N VAL A 1 15.07 -15.12 -12.41
CA VAL A 1 15.71 -14.11 -11.58
C VAL A 1 16.99 -14.68 -11.00
N GLY A 2 18.12 -13.99 -11.11
CA GLY A 2 19.44 -14.51 -10.71
C GLY A 2 20.28 -15.02 -11.86
N THR A 3 19.80 -14.88 -13.08
CA THR A 3 20.53 -15.19 -14.31
C THR A 3 20.90 -13.91 -15.07
N TRP A 4 22.07 -13.85 -15.60
CA TRP A 4 22.56 -12.81 -16.49
C TRP A 4 23.36 -13.46 -17.63
N ASP A 5 23.10 -13.06 -18.85
CA ASP A 5 23.74 -13.62 -20.06
C ASP A 5 23.77 -15.16 -20.08
N GLY A 6 22.62 -15.78 -19.78
CA GLY A 6 22.45 -17.24 -19.73
C GLY A 6 23.15 -17.96 -18.58
N LYS A 7 23.83 -17.25 -17.68
CA LYS A 7 24.55 -17.81 -16.53
C LYS A 7 23.81 -17.56 -15.23
N ALA A 8 23.70 -18.57 -14.39
CA ALA A 8 23.15 -18.45 -13.05
C ALA A 8 24.20 -17.88 -12.08
N TYR A 9 23.88 -16.80 -11.39
CA TYR A 9 24.76 -16.14 -10.42
C TYR A 9 24.24 -16.29 -8.98
N ARG A 10 22.98 -16.62 -8.82
CA ARG A 10 22.36 -16.86 -7.50
C ARG A 10 21.18 -17.81 -7.63
N ILE A 11 20.87 -18.47 -6.54
CA ILE A 11 19.65 -19.25 -6.35
C ILE A 11 18.77 -18.48 -5.36
N ASN A 12 17.53 -18.20 -5.73
CA ASN A 12 16.57 -17.63 -4.79
C ASN A 12 16.11 -18.74 -3.83
N ILE A 13 16.16 -18.47 -2.55
CA ILE A 13 15.70 -19.37 -1.47
C ILE A 13 14.37 -18.90 -0.87
N ASP A 14 13.95 -17.69 -1.23
CA ASP A 14 12.71 -17.07 -0.79
C ASP A 14 12.12 -16.18 -1.91
N GLY A 15 10.81 -15.99 -1.87
CA GLY A 15 10.08 -15.22 -2.87
C GLY A 15 8.91 -14.47 -2.25
N ASP A 16 9.22 -13.41 -1.52
CA ASP A 16 8.22 -12.54 -0.95
C ASP A 16 7.63 -11.56 -1.96
N CYS A 17 6.36 -11.23 -1.76
CA CYS A 17 5.69 -10.12 -2.42
C CYS A 17 4.83 -9.36 -1.42
N HIS A 18 4.64 -8.06 -1.66
CA HIS A 18 3.66 -7.30 -0.92
C HIS A 18 2.24 -7.66 -1.38
N THR A 19 1.33 -7.61 -0.44
CA THR A 19 -0.10 -7.73 -0.66
C THR A 19 -0.83 -6.59 0.05
N PHE A 20 -1.98 -6.25 -0.42
CA PHE A 20 -2.84 -5.30 0.27
C PHE A 20 -3.67 -6.04 1.30
N CYS A 21 -3.48 -5.70 2.56
CA CYS A 21 -4.17 -6.27 3.70
C CYS A 21 -5.29 -5.32 4.14
N TYR A 22 -6.47 -5.85 4.42
CA TYR A 22 -7.58 -5.06 4.89
C TYR A 22 -8.41 -5.81 5.93
N ARG A 23 -9.18 -5.08 6.70
CA ARG A 23 -10.12 -5.63 7.66
C ARG A 23 -11.47 -5.84 7.00
N LYS A 24 -11.91 -7.09 6.90
CA LYS A 24 -13.18 -7.48 6.28
C LYS A 24 -14.41 -6.84 6.95
N ASP A 25 -14.35 -6.61 8.26
CA ASP A 25 -15.41 -5.98 9.04
C ASP A 25 -15.63 -4.49 8.71
N TYR A 26 -14.71 -3.87 7.96
CA TYR A 26 -14.89 -2.52 7.42
C TYR A 26 -15.69 -2.49 6.11
N PHE A 27 -15.96 -3.65 5.50
CA PHE A 27 -16.62 -3.77 4.20
C PHE A 27 -17.85 -4.68 4.30
N GLY A 28 -18.75 -4.58 3.33
CA GLY A 28 -19.99 -5.32 3.30
C GLY A 28 -21.22 -4.51 3.71
N THR A 29 -22.38 -5.16 3.73
CA THR A 29 -23.64 -4.52 4.06
C THR A 29 -23.63 -3.99 5.49
N GLY A 30 -23.93 -2.70 5.66
CA GLY A 30 -23.97 -2.06 6.97
C GLY A 30 -22.61 -1.78 7.61
N SER A 31 -21.52 -1.97 6.88
CA SER A 31 -20.17 -1.68 7.36
C SER A 31 -19.94 -0.18 7.60
N ILE A 32 -18.89 0.15 8.36
CA ILE A 32 -18.58 1.54 8.67
C ILE A 32 -18.13 2.35 7.46
N THR A 33 -17.59 1.71 6.42
CA THR A 33 -17.22 2.38 5.17
C THR A 33 -18.42 2.59 4.24
N GLY A 34 -19.50 1.82 4.41
CA GLY A 34 -20.62 1.79 3.46
C GLY A 34 -20.25 1.15 2.11
N ARG A 35 -19.09 0.53 1.99
CA ARG A 35 -18.60 -0.09 0.76
C ARG A 35 -18.67 -1.61 0.83
N MET A 36 -19.02 -2.25 -0.26
CA MET A 36 -19.12 -3.71 -0.33
C MET A 36 -17.76 -4.38 -0.43
N ASN A 37 -16.81 -3.76 -1.11
CA ASN A 37 -15.51 -4.32 -1.44
C ASN A 37 -14.35 -3.45 -0.95
N PRO A 38 -13.15 -4.03 -0.74
CA PRO A 38 -11.93 -3.26 -0.50
C PRO A 38 -11.60 -2.37 -1.73
N PRO A 39 -10.69 -1.39 -1.56
CA PRO A 39 -10.33 -0.47 -2.64
C PRO A 39 -9.60 -1.17 -3.78
N ASN A 40 -9.84 -0.70 -5.01
CA ASN A 40 -9.11 -1.10 -6.20
C ASN A 40 -8.05 -0.08 -6.61
N THR A 41 -8.15 1.16 -6.14
CA THR A 41 -7.21 2.25 -6.47
C THR A 41 -6.72 2.96 -5.23
N TRP A 42 -5.57 3.63 -5.34
CA TRP A 42 -5.02 4.44 -4.25
C TRP A 42 -5.90 5.64 -3.90
N GLN A 43 -6.65 6.17 -4.88
CA GLN A 43 -7.65 7.21 -4.64
C GLN A 43 -8.76 6.70 -3.72
N GLU A 44 -9.23 5.47 -3.96
CA GLU A 44 -10.23 4.84 -3.09
C GLU A 44 -9.69 4.57 -1.67
N VAL A 45 -8.40 4.17 -1.53
CA VAL A 45 -7.75 4.03 -0.22
C VAL A 45 -7.82 5.34 0.56
N ASN A 46 -7.44 6.46 -0.07
CA ASN A 46 -7.47 7.77 0.56
C ASN A 46 -8.92 8.19 0.89
N GLN A 47 -9.88 7.91 0.00
CA GLN A 47 -11.29 8.22 0.25
C GLN A 47 -11.87 7.39 1.41
N ILE A 48 -11.59 6.09 1.48
CA ILE A 48 -12.00 5.23 2.58
C ILE A 48 -11.40 5.71 3.90
N SER A 49 -10.11 6.08 3.88
CA SER A 49 -9.45 6.63 5.06
C SER A 49 -10.12 7.90 5.58
N LYS A 50 -10.62 8.74 4.68
CA LYS A 50 -11.42 9.93 5.03
C LYS A 50 -12.82 9.56 5.55
N ASP A 51 -13.47 8.59 4.91
CA ASP A 51 -14.86 8.20 5.22
C ASP A 51 -15.01 7.58 6.62
N VAL A 52 -13.92 7.05 7.20
CA VAL A 52 -13.95 6.45 8.55
C VAL A 52 -13.62 7.44 9.67
N VAL A 53 -13.20 8.66 9.34
CA VAL A 53 -12.92 9.70 10.35
C VAL A 53 -14.14 9.98 11.21
N GLY A 54 -13.93 10.01 12.53
CA GLY A 54 -14.99 10.25 13.51
C GLY A 54 -15.91 9.06 13.77
N LYS A 55 -15.66 7.92 13.13
CA LYS A 55 -16.38 6.68 13.40
C LYS A 55 -15.66 5.83 14.44
N THR A 56 -16.37 4.86 14.98
CA THR A 56 -15.84 3.90 15.95
C THR A 56 -15.49 2.60 15.26
N ASP A 57 -14.30 2.09 15.54
CA ASP A 57 -13.85 0.79 15.05
C ASP A 57 -14.77 -0.32 15.58
N PRO A 58 -15.30 -1.19 14.70
CA PRO A 58 -16.32 -2.16 15.08
C PRO A 58 -15.80 -3.27 16.01
N LEU A 59 -14.49 -3.52 16.03
CA LEU A 59 -13.89 -4.58 16.82
C LEU A 59 -13.30 -4.08 18.14
N THR A 60 -12.62 -2.94 18.10
CA THR A 60 -11.90 -2.41 19.28
C THR A 60 -12.70 -1.39 20.08
N GLY A 61 -13.74 -0.78 19.50
CA GLY A 61 -14.48 0.31 20.11
C GLY A 61 -13.71 1.65 20.20
N LEU A 62 -12.50 1.71 19.63
CA LEU A 62 -11.65 2.89 19.57
C LEU A 62 -11.95 3.73 18.32
N PRO A 63 -11.40 4.94 18.18
CA PRO A 63 -11.51 5.69 16.93
C PRO A 63 -11.03 4.89 15.74
N ALA A 64 -11.82 4.86 14.66
CA ALA A 64 -11.48 4.17 13.42
C ALA A 64 -10.45 4.97 12.63
N HIS A 65 -9.45 4.26 12.08
CA HIS A 65 -8.46 4.82 11.18
C HIS A 65 -8.45 4.07 9.84
N GLY A 66 -8.01 4.76 8.80
CA GLY A 66 -7.92 4.21 7.45
C GLY A 66 -6.65 3.40 7.23
N PHE A 67 -5.90 3.80 6.20
CA PHE A 67 -4.67 3.13 5.80
C PHE A 67 -3.51 3.47 6.74
N LEU A 68 -2.79 2.45 7.15
CA LEU A 68 -1.54 2.57 7.90
C LEU A 68 -0.37 2.52 6.92
N ASP A 69 0.32 3.65 6.75
CA ASP A 69 1.49 3.75 5.87
C ASP A 69 2.68 4.27 6.71
N PRO A 70 3.45 3.38 7.32
CA PRO A 70 4.57 3.78 8.18
C PRO A 70 5.67 4.42 7.34
N LEU A 71 5.92 5.70 7.58
CA LEU A 71 6.80 6.52 6.74
C LEU A 71 8.25 6.58 7.22
N LYS A 72 8.51 6.21 8.46
CA LYS A 72 9.87 6.22 9.00
C LYS A 72 10.77 5.23 8.26
N GLY A 73 11.97 5.65 7.94
CA GLY A 73 12.95 4.76 7.33
C GLY A 73 12.73 4.53 5.84
N TRP A 74 12.24 5.53 5.11
CA TRP A 74 12.11 5.46 3.66
C TRP A 74 13.40 5.07 2.91
N GLY A 75 14.55 5.14 3.56
CA GLY A 75 15.80 4.55 3.06
C GLY A 75 15.93 3.02 3.24
N GLY A 76 14.91 2.38 3.80
CA GLY A 76 14.80 0.94 4.02
C GLY A 76 13.43 0.43 3.61
N PHE A 77 12.65 -0.11 4.53
CA PHE A 77 11.30 -0.63 4.27
C PHE A 77 10.35 0.40 3.63
N GLY A 78 10.45 1.67 3.96
CA GLY A 78 9.61 2.71 3.37
C GLY A 78 9.73 2.84 1.86
N MET A 79 10.88 2.48 1.26
CA MET A 79 11.02 2.43 -0.20
C MET A 79 10.09 1.39 -0.84
N TYR A 80 9.85 0.26 -0.20
CA TYR A 80 8.92 -0.75 -0.72
C TYR A 80 7.49 -0.20 -0.78
N PHE A 81 7.02 0.44 0.30
CA PHE A 81 5.68 1.04 0.35
C PHE A 81 5.51 2.17 -0.66
N LEU A 82 6.54 3.00 -0.85
CA LEU A 82 6.52 4.02 -1.88
C LEU A 82 6.49 3.42 -3.29
N THR A 83 7.23 2.33 -3.54
CA THR A 83 7.20 1.65 -4.85
C THR A 83 5.86 0.99 -5.12
N ASP A 84 5.18 0.44 -4.11
CA ASP A 84 3.83 -0.10 -4.24
C ASP A 84 2.85 1.00 -4.69
N ARG A 85 2.93 2.19 -4.07
CA ARG A 85 2.11 3.33 -4.50
C ARG A 85 2.49 3.87 -5.87
N ALA A 86 3.77 3.96 -6.17
CA ALA A 86 4.23 4.53 -7.43
C ALA A 86 4.01 3.59 -8.63
N GLY A 87 4.08 2.28 -8.41
CA GLY A 87 3.97 1.28 -9.46
C GLY A 87 2.84 1.53 -10.45
N PRO A 88 1.58 1.67 -10.00
CA PRO A 88 0.43 1.90 -10.88
C PRO A 88 0.49 3.19 -11.69
N TYR A 89 1.19 4.22 -11.17
CA TYR A 89 1.32 5.50 -11.85
C TYR A 89 2.47 5.56 -12.86
N VAL A 90 3.50 4.73 -12.69
CA VAL A 90 4.75 4.85 -13.46
C VAL A 90 5.06 3.64 -14.33
N LYS A 91 4.47 2.47 -14.05
CA LYS A 91 4.72 1.26 -14.81
C LYS A 91 3.70 1.14 -15.94
N HIS A 92 3.99 1.83 -17.05
CA HIS A 92 3.20 1.70 -18.26
C HIS A 92 3.38 0.29 -18.86
N PRO A 93 2.31 -0.37 -19.37
CA PRO A 93 2.41 -1.72 -19.95
C PRO A 93 3.46 -1.85 -21.06
N ASP A 94 3.57 -0.81 -21.89
CA ASP A 94 4.51 -0.79 -23.03
C ASP A 94 5.92 -0.34 -22.66
N ASP A 95 6.21 -0.03 -21.39
CA ASP A 95 7.53 0.43 -20.94
C ASP A 95 8.14 -0.57 -19.94
N PRO A 96 9.22 -1.28 -20.32
CA PRO A 96 9.89 -2.22 -19.42
C PRO A 96 10.61 -1.54 -18.26
N ALA A 97 10.92 -0.24 -18.37
CA ALA A 97 11.64 0.50 -17.35
C ALA A 97 10.76 0.83 -16.15
N PHE A 98 11.37 0.96 -14.98
CA PHE A 98 10.70 1.37 -13.72
C PHE A 98 11.51 2.44 -12.99
N LEU A 99 12.58 2.03 -12.31
CA LEU A 99 13.44 2.95 -11.55
C LEU A 99 14.46 3.66 -12.42
N PHE A 100 14.90 2.97 -13.47
CA PHE A 100 15.95 3.44 -14.36
C PHE A 100 15.56 3.22 -15.82
N ASP A 101 16.04 4.10 -16.68
CA ASP A 101 16.03 3.89 -18.11
C ASP A 101 16.94 2.70 -18.45
N ILE A 102 16.43 1.75 -19.25
CA ILE A 102 17.14 0.48 -19.49
C ILE A 102 18.39 0.62 -20.36
N ASP A 103 18.44 1.64 -21.21
CA ASP A 103 19.56 1.84 -22.15
C ASP A 103 20.63 2.77 -21.56
N THR A 104 20.19 3.80 -20.84
CA THR A 104 21.09 4.86 -20.35
C THR A 104 21.37 4.78 -18.85
N MET A 105 20.63 3.94 -18.12
CA MET A 105 20.65 3.83 -16.65
C MET A 105 20.36 5.15 -15.92
N LYS A 106 19.75 6.12 -16.59
CA LYS A 106 19.33 7.36 -15.94
C LYS A 106 18.14 7.08 -15.00
N PRO A 107 18.15 7.64 -13.77
CA PRO A 107 17.03 7.51 -12.86
C PRO A 107 15.73 8.10 -13.43
N ARG A 108 14.61 7.42 -13.25
CA ARG A 108 13.26 7.85 -13.65
C ARG A 108 12.37 8.26 -12.47
N ILE A 109 12.91 8.30 -11.26
CA ILE A 109 12.15 8.54 -10.02
C ILE A 109 11.67 10.00 -9.85
N ASN A 110 11.98 10.90 -10.75
CA ASN A 110 11.53 12.29 -10.73
C ASN A 110 10.42 12.59 -11.75
N ASN A 111 9.82 11.56 -12.36
CA ASN A 111 8.72 11.76 -13.31
C ASN A 111 7.39 12.07 -12.60
N PRO A 112 6.37 12.59 -13.32
CA PRO A 112 5.08 12.96 -12.74
C PRO A 112 4.35 11.83 -12.01
N GLY A 113 4.54 10.57 -12.39
CA GLY A 113 3.93 9.42 -11.71
C GLY A 113 4.47 9.23 -10.29
N TRP A 114 5.78 9.35 -10.09
CA TRP A 114 6.39 9.32 -8.75
C TRP A 114 5.95 10.51 -7.90
N VAL A 115 5.87 11.70 -8.50
CA VAL A 115 5.37 12.90 -7.82
C VAL A 115 3.93 12.69 -7.36
N GLN A 116 3.07 12.09 -8.21
CA GLN A 116 1.69 11.78 -7.86
C GLN A 116 1.60 10.81 -6.68
N ALA A 117 2.41 9.74 -6.69
CA ALA A 117 2.42 8.77 -5.59
C ALA A 117 2.77 9.42 -4.24
N ILE A 118 3.77 10.31 -4.23
CA ILE A 118 4.14 11.07 -3.03
C ILE A 118 3.02 12.03 -2.63
N GLN A 119 2.40 12.70 -3.60
CA GLN A 119 1.29 13.62 -3.35
C GLN A 119 0.11 12.92 -2.69
N ASP A 120 -0.24 11.71 -3.15
CA ASP A 120 -1.32 10.90 -2.56
C ASP A 120 -1.06 10.56 -1.08
N VAL A 121 0.19 10.23 -0.74
CA VAL A 121 0.60 10.01 0.66
C VAL A 121 0.46 11.30 1.47
N MET A 122 0.96 12.41 0.92
CA MET A 122 0.87 13.71 1.59
C MET A 122 -0.59 14.16 1.80
N ASP A 123 -1.46 13.86 0.84
CA ASP A 123 -2.88 14.19 0.94
C ASP A 123 -3.58 13.31 2.00
N LEU A 124 -3.21 12.03 2.12
CA LEU A 124 -3.71 11.16 3.18
C LEU A 124 -3.30 11.70 4.57
N ILE A 125 -2.04 12.06 4.75
CA ILE A 125 -1.53 12.57 6.04
C ILE A 125 -2.24 13.86 6.48
N LYS A 126 -2.65 14.71 5.54
CA LYS A 126 -3.36 15.97 5.82
C LYS A 126 -4.81 15.77 6.26
N ILE A 127 -5.39 14.58 6.07
CA ILE A 127 -6.75 14.29 6.52
C ILE A 127 -6.71 14.05 8.02
N GLU A 128 -7.11 15.05 8.81
CA GLU A 128 -7.12 14.96 10.27
C GLU A 128 -7.95 13.76 10.74
N GLY A 129 -7.35 12.91 11.57
CA GLY A 129 -7.98 11.70 12.11
C GLY A 129 -8.01 10.48 11.19
N ALA A 130 -7.75 10.63 9.87
CA ALA A 130 -7.72 9.50 8.95
C ALA A 130 -6.41 8.70 9.09
N TYR A 131 -5.34 9.41 9.38
CA TYR A 131 -4.00 8.86 9.54
C TYR A 131 -3.57 9.01 10.99
N PRO A 132 -3.22 7.94 11.72
CA PRO A 132 -2.75 8.06 13.09
C PRO A 132 -1.47 8.90 13.15
N ALA A 133 -1.44 9.89 14.02
CA ALA A 133 -0.32 10.87 14.08
C ALA A 133 1.04 10.22 14.39
N ASP A 134 1.06 9.12 15.10
CA ASP A 134 2.26 8.35 15.43
C ASP A 134 2.80 7.54 14.25
N GLN A 135 2.01 7.29 13.20
CA GLN A 135 2.41 6.54 12.01
C GLN A 135 3.51 7.26 11.21
N ILE A 136 3.55 8.59 11.21
CA ILE A 136 4.60 9.35 10.52
C ILE A 136 6.00 8.93 11.01
N ASN A 137 6.12 8.62 12.29
CA ASN A 137 7.37 8.20 12.94
C ASN A 137 7.40 6.71 13.26
N ALA A 138 6.37 5.95 12.87
CA ALA A 138 6.29 4.53 13.12
C ALA A 138 7.36 3.78 12.31
N ASP A 139 8.05 2.88 12.98
CA ASP A 139 8.89 1.90 12.32
C ASP A 139 8.01 0.84 11.65
N PRO A 140 8.15 0.58 10.33
CA PRO A 140 7.30 -0.35 9.61
C PRO A 140 7.29 -1.75 10.20
N GLY A 141 8.47 -2.28 10.50
CA GLY A 141 8.62 -3.68 10.92
C GLY A 141 8.21 -3.96 12.36
N THR A 142 8.14 -2.95 13.21
CA THR A 142 7.81 -3.13 14.63
C THR A 142 6.52 -2.44 15.03
N THR A 143 6.36 -1.18 14.69
CA THR A 143 5.20 -0.38 15.15
C THR A 143 4.02 -0.47 14.20
N GLY A 144 4.21 -0.20 12.91
CA GLY A 144 3.13 -0.18 11.93
C GLY A 144 2.42 -1.53 11.80
N PHE A 145 3.20 -2.60 11.70
CA PHE A 145 2.70 -3.97 11.67
C PHE A 145 1.92 -4.33 12.94
N GLN A 146 2.50 -4.05 14.13
CA GLN A 146 1.86 -4.36 15.41
C GLN A 146 0.57 -3.54 15.62
N GLN A 147 0.54 -2.30 15.16
CA GLN A 147 -0.67 -1.48 15.23
C GLN A 147 -1.81 -2.03 14.36
N PHE A 148 -1.51 -2.56 13.18
CA PHE A 148 -2.51 -3.24 12.38
C PHE A 148 -3.06 -4.49 13.07
N LEU A 149 -2.19 -5.34 13.64
CA LEU A 149 -2.60 -6.51 14.42
C LEU A 149 -3.47 -6.13 15.64
N ALA A 150 -3.15 -5.02 16.29
CA ALA A 150 -3.94 -4.46 17.40
C ALA A 150 -5.25 -3.78 16.94
N GLY A 151 -5.57 -3.78 15.66
CA GLY A 151 -6.81 -3.22 15.12
C GLY A 151 -6.83 -1.70 14.98
N THR A 152 -5.68 -1.02 15.01
CA THR A 152 -5.62 0.45 14.95
C THR A 152 -6.08 1.01 13.60
N GLY A 153 -5.81 0.31 12.49
CA GLY A 153 -6.20 0.74 11.16
C GLY A 153 -6.96 -0.32 10.38
N SER A 154 -7.59 0.09 9.30
CA SER A 154 -8.41 -0.77 8.46
C SER A 154 -7.67 -1.41 7.30
N MET A 155 -6.56 -0.81 6.88
CA MET A 155 -5.82 -1.21 5.68
C MET A 155 -4.31 -1.03 5.90
N LEU A 156 -3.52 -1.92 5.30
CA LEU A 156 -2.05 -1.91 5.36
C LEU A 156 -1.49 -2.62 4.12
N THR A 157 -0.38 -2.15 3.57
CA THR A 157 0.43 -2.94 2.65
C THR A 157 1.49 -3.70 3.43
N TRP A 158 1.58 -5.01 3.24
CA TRP A 158 2.52 -5.87 3.96
C TRP A 158 2.83 -7.16 3.20
N TRP A 159 3.77 -7.93 3.72
CA TRP A 159 4.03 -9.29 3.24
C TRP A 159 2.96 -10.28 3.68
N GLY A 160 2.92 -11.44 3.03
CA GLY A 160 1.89 -12.45 3.26
C GLY A 160 1.87 -13.10 4.66
N ASP A 161 2.96 -12.96 5.42
CA ASP A 161 3.10 -13.46 6.80
C ASP A 161 2.10 -12.82 7.79
N ILE A 162 1.53 -11.68 7.44
CA ILE A 162 0.51 -11.00 8.28
C ILE A 162 -0.68 -11.91 8.57
N GLY A 163 -1.04 -12.80 7.65
CA GLY A 163 -2.17 -13.73 7.85
C GLY A 163 -1.92 -14.74 8.96
N SER A 164 -0.71 -15.26 9.07
CA SER A 164 -0.32 -16.15 10.17
C SER A 164 -0.17 -15.37 11.48
N ASN A 165 0.51 -14.25 11.45
CA ASN A 165 0.71 -13.38 12.62
C ASN A 165 -0.63 -12.88 13.20
N ALA A 166 -1.61 -12.55 12.36
CA ALA A 166 -2.92 -12.13 12.81
C ALA A 166 -3.63 -13.22 13.65
N ARG A 167 -3.38 -14.49 13.37
CA ARG A 167 -3.99 -15.63 14.08
C ARG A 167 -3.19 -16.14 15.26
N THR A 168 -1.89 -15.95 15.27
CA THR A 168 -0.99 -16.57 16.26
C THR A 168 -0.37 -15.60 17.25
N SER A 169 -0.41 -14.28 16.96
CA SER A 169 0.13 -13.28 17.88
C SER A 169 -0.85 -13.02 19.03
N ASP A 170 -0.34 -13.07 20.25
CA ASP A 170 -1.11 -12.78 21.47
C ASP A 170 -1.63 -11.33 21.54
N THR A 171 -1.05 -10.43 20.75
CA THR A 171 -1.46 -9.03 20.67
C THR A 171 -2.45 -8.74 19.55
N SER A 172 -2.76 -9.74 18.72
CA SER A 172 -3.67 -9.56 17.59
C SER A 172 -5.13 -9.69 18.02
N VAL A 173 -5.94 -8.73 17.57
CA VAL A 173 -7.40 -8.76 17.72
C VAL A 173 -8.12 -9.01 16.40
N ILE A 174 -7.38 -9.11 15.27
CA ILE A 174 -7.95 -9.11 13.92
C ILE A 174 -7.91 -10.48 13.21
N GLY A 175 -7.57 -11.55 13.92
CA GLY A 175 -7.27 -12.88 13.34
C GLY A 175 -8.32 -13.40 12.35
N ASP A 176 -9.60 -13.19 12.63
CA ASP A 176 -10.70 -13.69 11.79
C ASP A 176 -11.17 -12.69 10.73
N VAL A 177 -10.77 -11.45 10.84
CA VAL A 177 -11.25 -10.36 9.97
C VAL A 177 -10.23 -9.86 8.95
N VAL A 178 -9.02 -10.41 8.93
CA VAL A 178 -8.03 -10.07 7.89
C VAL A 178 -8.46 -10.60 6.53
N GLY A 179 -8.39 -9.73 5.53
CA GLY A 179 -8.56 -10.04 4.12
C GLY A 179 -7.36 -9.59 3.31
N PHE A 180 -7.21 -10.13 2.11
CA PHE A 180 -6.12 -9.83 1.19
C PHE A 180 -6.65 -9.49 -0.19
N SER A 181 -5.99 -8.58 -0.87
CA SER A 181 -6.22 -8.28 -2.28
C SER A 181 -4.91 -7.90 -2.97
N ALA A 182 -4.98 -7.71 -4.29
CA ALA A 182 -3.87 -7.09 -5.01
C ALA A 182 -3.58 -5.68 -4.46
N ILE A 183 -2.35 -5.22 -4.65
CA ILE A 183 -1.97 -3.82 -4.38
C ILE A 183 -2.89 -2.91 -5.21
N PRO A 184 -3.47 -1.85 -4.63
CA PRO A 184 -4.35 -0.95 -5.34
C PRO A 184 -3.69 -0.34 -6.59
N GLY A 185 -4.46 -0.25 -7.65
CA GLY A 185 -4.06 0.37 -8.91
C GLY A 185 -4.23 1.90 -8.91
N SER A 186 -4.32 2.44 -10.11
CA SER A 186 -4.70 3.84 -10.33
C SER A 186 -5.54 3.98 -11.60
N ASP A 187 -6.31 5.06 -11.70
CA ASP A 187 -7.16 5.33 -12.88
C ASP A 187 -6.34 5.82 -14.09
N ARG A 188 -5.06 6.13 -13.88
CA ARG A 188 -4.17 6.66 -14.92
C ARG A 188 -2.72 6.24 -14.67
N VAL A 189 -1.98 6.13 -15.76
CA VAL A 189 -0.54 5.83 -15.75
C VAL A 189 0.21 6.88 -16.56
N TYR A 190 1.39 7.24 -16.10
CA TYR A 190 2.26 8.16 -16.84
C TYR A 190 3.05 7.40 -17.91
N ASN A 191 2.79 7.73 -19.17
CA ASN A 191 3.56 7.22 -20.30
C ASN A 191 4.82 8.07 -20.46
N HIS A 192 5.97 7.53 -20.05
CA HIS A 192 7.23 8.25 -20.09
C HIS A 192 7.68 8.60 -21.52
N SER A 193 7.43 7.71 -22.47
CA SER A 193 7.82 7.92 -23.87
C SER A 193 7.03 9.02 -24.55
N LYS A 194 5.75 9.19 -24.17
CA LYS A 194 4.89 10.27 -24.68
C LYS A 194 4.95 11.54 -23.83
N GLY A 195 5.51 11.48 -22.63
CA GLY A 195 5.50 12.58 -21.67
C GLY A 195 4.10 12.98 -21.20
N ALA A 196 3.15 12.04 -21.15
CA ALA A 196 1.74 12.30 -20.92
C ALA A 196 1.09 11.25 -20.01
N TRP A 197 -0.01 11.65 -19.34
CA TRP A 197 -0.88 10.75 -18.62
C TRP A 197 -1.83 10.04 -19.58
N GLU A 198 -2.02 8.76 -19.35
CA GLU A 198 -2.99 7.91 -20.06
C GLU A 198 -3.91 7.24 -19.03
N ASN A 199 -5.16 7.00 -19.40
CA ASN A 199 -6.07 6.24 -18.55
C ASN A 199 -5.62 4.79 -18.51
N THR A 200 -5.66 4.18 -17.33
CA THR A 200 -5.49 2.74 -17.20
C THR A 200 -6.79 2.07 -17.66
N TYR A 201 -6.65 1.02 -18.46
CA TYR A 201 -7.78 0.18 -18.79
C TYR A 201 -8.01 -0.76 -17.60
N ASN A 202 -9.14 -0.57 -16.94
CA ASN A 202 -9.68 -1.58 -16.05
C ASN A 202 -10.32 -2.65 -16.94
N GLU A 203 -9.56 -3.65 -17.34
CA GLU A 203 -10.12 -4.89 -17.88
C GLU A 203 -10.29 -5.90 -16.74
#